data_a5b093eb38127d12c057d28818840399
#
_entry.id   a5b093eb38127d12c057d28818840399
#
_cell.length_a   1.000
_cell.length_b   1.000
_cell.length_c   1.000
_cell.angle_alpha   90.00
_cell.angle_beta   90.00
_cell.angle_gamma   90.00
#
_symmetry.space_group_name_H-M   'P 1'
#
loop_
_entity.id
_entity.type
_entity.pdbx_description
1 polymer ?
#
loop_
_entity_poly.entity_id
_entity_poly.type
_entity_poly.pdbx_seq_one_letter_code
_entity_poly.pdbx_strand_id
1 'polypeptide(L)'
;MKTDTAIEAGCHRIAHAIGSASLARYHGDVTRAFAEGSASCWSGYYHGILEHALIGAQTKAQYAAVARRVCSGASIRATVWLAYQCVHGLGHGLMLQSGYNMPFALSICDRLKTDWDRSSCTGGIFMENINAANGSAYGQKTQWLKKSDLVYPCDWVKSRYKLYCYLMVTSRILGANGYDWKATARICAGVEKGWVATCFQSYGRDADGSTRQNASKVLSLCALTGTHEGDCLYGASRDMTSNYSSGKQASGLCAQAPAGLRARCFYGIGTILGNFDSSSSAHEAACRELTRTYYAACLRGTGD
;
A
#
# COMPACT_ATOMS: atom_id res chain seq x y z
N MET A 1 9.66 13.64 22.92
CA MET A 1 9.40 12.32 23.54
C MET A 1 10.24 11.28 22.81
N LYS A 2 11.10 10.53 23.52
CA LYS A 2 11.75 9.34 22.92
C LYS A 2 10.67 8.28 22.83
N THR A 3 10.25 7.94 21.61
CA THR A 3 9.35 6.81 21.38
C THR A 3 10.10 5.52 21.69
N ASP A 4 9.45 4.60 22.38
CA ASP A 4 9.97 3.26 22.62
C ASP A 4 10.11 2.55 21.27
N THR A 5 11.32 2.10 20.93
CA THR A 5 11.61 1.45 19.65
C THR A 5 10.78 0.17 19.43
N ALA A 6 10.37 -0.51 20.51
CA ALA A 6 9.47 -1.67 20.43
C ALA A 6 8.06 -1.26 20.02
N ILE A 7 7.56 -0.12 20.51
CA ILE A 7 6.26 0.44 20.09
C ILE A 7 6.32 0.88 18.64
N GLU A 8 7.39 1.53 18.20
CA GLU A 8 7.55 1.91 16.77
C GLU A 8 7.56 0.69 15.87
N ALA A 9 8.32 -0.36 16.20
CA ALA A 9 8.39 -1.58 15.43
C ALA A 9 7.07 -2.38 15.41
N GLY A 10 6.26 -2.26 16.49
CA GLY A 10 4.96 -2.94 16.62
C GLY A 10 3.76 -2.09 16.24
N CYS A 11 3.96 -0.82 15.86
CA CYS A 11 2.90 0.18 15.72
C CYS A 11 1.76 -0.28 14.81
N HIS A 12 2.06 -0.79 13.63
CA HIS A 12 1.07 -1.27 12.67
C HIS A 12 0.19 -2.38 13.27
N ARG A 13 0.81 -3.38 13.90
CA ARG A 13 0.10 -4.49 14.55
C ARG A 13 -0.75 -4.04 15.74
N ILE A 14 -0.24 -3.09 16.54
CA ILE A 14 -0.99 -2.52 17.65
C ILE A 14 -2.21 -1.78 17.11
N ALA A 15 -2.07 -1.03 16.03
CA ALA A 15 -3.16 -0.33 15.38
C ALA A 15 -4.24 -1.29 14.84
N HIS A 16 -3.87 -2.47 14.31
CA HIS A 16 -4.84 -3.53 13.96
C HIS A 16 -5.67 -3.97 15.17
N ALA A 17 -5.04 -4.24 16.30
CA ALA A 17 -5.75 -4.63 17.52
C ALA A 17 -6.71 -3.55 18.01
N ILE A 18 -6.30 -2.28 17.95
CA ILE A 18 -7.14 -1.14 18.33
C ILE A 18 -8.34 -1.02 17.37
N GLY A 19 -8.14 -1.16 16.06
CA GLY A 19 -9.20 -1.13 15.05
C GLY A 19 -10.23 -2.23 15.25
N SER A 20 -9.77 -3.44 15.51
CA SER A 20 -10.63 -4.60 15.82
C SER A 20 -11.47 -4.36 17.08
N ALA A 21 -10.86 -3.87 18.16
CA ALA A 21 -11.55 -3.52 19.40
C ALA A 21 -12.54 -2.37 19.20
N SER A 22 -12.21 -1.39 18.37
CA SER A 22 -13.08 -0.28 18.01
C SER A 22 -14.35 -0.77 17.32
N LEU A 23 -14.24 -1.68 16.35
CA LEU A 23 -15.43 -2.25 15.69
C LEU A 23 -16.32 -2.99 16.67
N ALA A 24 -15.76 -3.75 17.59
CA ALA A 24 -16.53 -4.41 18.64
C ALA A 24 -17.29 -3.39 19.52
N ARG A 25 -16.60 -2.29 19.92
CA ARG A 25 -17.20 -1.18 20.68
C ARG A 25 -18.39 -0.53 19.95
N TYR A 26 -18.31 -0.41 18.63
CA TYR A 26 -19.38 0.15 17.80
C TYR A 26 -20.37 -0.91 17.29
N HIS A 27 -20.42 -2.08 17.94
CA HIS A 27 -21.38 -3.15 17.64
C HIS A 27 -21.40 -3.57 16.15
N GLY A 28 -20.23 -3.57 15.50
CA GLY A 28 -20.09 -3.93 14.10
C GLY A 28 -20.38 -2.81 13.09
N ASP A 29 -20.65 -1.58 13.55
CA ASP A 29 -20.83 -0.42 12.67
C ASP A 29 -19.48 0.07 12.13
N VAL A 30 -19.11 -0.43 10.97
CA VAL A 30 -17.84 -0.08 10.28
C VAL A 30 -17.76 1.41 9.99
N THR A 31 -18.88 2.05 9.63
CA THR A 31 -18.89 3.47 9.29
C THR A 31 -18.52 4.34 10.48
N ARG A 32 -19.08 4.04 11.65
CA ARG A 32 -18.73 4.74 12.91
C ARG A 32 -17.29 4.45 13.33
N ALA A 33 -16.86 3.20 13.26
CA ALA A 33 -15.48 2.84 13.59
C ALA A 33 -14.47 3.56 12.68
N PHE A 34 -14.76 3.70 11.38
CA PHE A 34 -13.92 4.45 10.43
C PHE A 34 -13.85 5.95 10.74
N ALA A 35 -14.92 6.56 11.24
CA ALA A 35 -14.92 7.98 11.57
C ALA A 35 -13.90 8.37 12.67
N GLU A 36 -13.57 7.42 13.55
CA GLU A 36 -12.56 7.60 14.62
C GLU A 36 -11.14 7.24 14.18
N GLY A 37 -10.97 6.91 12.91
CA GLY A 37 -9.72 6.35 12.38
C GLY A 37 -8.63 7.37 12.13
N SER A 38 -7.40 6.87 12.14
CA SER A 38 -6.18 7.59 11.76
C SER A 38 -5.35 6.77 10.79
N ALA A 39 -4.68 7.45 9.86
CA ALA A 39 -3.69 6.86 8.96
C ALA A 39 -2.38 6.48 9.66
N SER A 40 -2.22 6.87 10.92
CA SER A 40 -1.02 6.56 11.72
C SER A 40 -0.71 5.07 11.66
N CYS A 41 0.56 4.74 11.78
CA CYS A 41 1.01 3.34 11.74
C CYS A 41 0.59 2.61 10.44
N TRP A 42 0.77 3.27 9.30
CA TRP A 42 0.45 2.70 7.97
C TRP A 42 -0.99 2.17 7.89
N SER A 43 -1.94 2.96 8.40
CA SER A 43 -3.38 2.66 8.34
C SER A 43 -3.83 1.37 9.04
N GLY A 44 -3.01 0.80 9.92
CA GLY A 44 -3.29 -0.45 10.63
C GLY A 44 -4.65 -0.46 11.35
N TYR A 45 -5.10 0.69 11.86
CA TYR A 45 -6.41 0.83 12.50
C TYR A 45 -7.56 0.42 11.55
N TYR A 46 -7.54 0.92 10.31
CA TYR A 46 -8.57 0.59 9.32
C TYR A 46 -8.52 -0.89 8.92
N HIS A 47 -7.33 -1.46 8.82
CA HIS A 47 -7.16 -2.88 8.50
C HIS A 47 -7.78 -3.78 9.57
N GLY A 48 -7.52 -3.50 10.86
CA GLY A 48 -8.09 -4.26 11.97
C GLY A 48 -9.62 -4.24 12.04
N ILE A 49 -10.26 -3.13 11.67
CA ILE A 49 -11.72 -3.03 11.54
C ILE A 49 -12.21 -4.06 10.51
N LEU A 50 -11.58 -4.13 9.33
CA LEU A 50 -12.03 -4.97 8.23
C LEU A 50 -11.74 -6.46 8.47
N GLU A 51 -10.66 -6.78 9.16
CA GLU A 51 -10.37 -8.14 9.63
C GLU A 51 -11.50 -8.65 10.54
N HIS A 52 -11.95 -7.83 11.47
CA HIS A 52 -13.02 -8.17 12.40
C HIS A 52 -14.41 -8.20 11.74
N ALA A 53 -14.68 -7.34 10.76
CA ALA A 53 -15.97 -7.24 10.07
C ALA A 53 -16.36 -8.51 9.29
N LEU A 54 -15.40 -9.38 8.98
CA LEU A 54 -15.61 -10.63 8.26
C LEU A 54 -15.80 -11.84 9.19
N ILE A 55 -15.63 -11.67 10.51
CA ILE A 55 -15.85 -12.74 11.49
C ILE A 55 -17.30 -13.22 11.40
N GLY A 56 -17.47 -14.54 11.36
CA GLY A 56 -18.79 -15.19 11.25
C GLY A 56 -19.26 -15.47 9.82
N ALA A 57 -18.59 -14.94 8.79
CA ALA A 57 -18.83 -15.39 7.41
C ALA A 57 -18.26 -16.80 7.21
N GLN A 58 -19.09 -17.74 6.74
CA GLN A 58 -18.69 -19.13 6.56
C GLN A 58 -18.75 -19.58 5.09
N THR A 59 -19.59 -18.95 4.30
CA THR A 59 -19.80 -19.30 2.90
C THR A 59 -19.30 -18.20 1.95
N LYS A 60 -18.95 -18.59 0.72
CA LYS A 60 -18.56 -17.62 -0.32
C LYS A 60 -19.62 -16.55 -0.58
N ALA A 61 -20.89 -16.89 -0.43
CA ALA A 61 -22.00 -15.93 -0.57
C ALA A 61 -22.00 -14.92 0.57
N GLN A 62 -21.79 -15.36 1.81
CA GLN A 62 -21.70 -14.48 2.99
C GLN A 62 -20.48 -13.55 2.88
N TYR A 63 -19.29 -14.06 2.58
CA TYR A 63 -18.11 -13.22 2.35
C TYR A 63 -18.36 -12.16 1.26
N ALA A 64 -18.97 -12.55 0.13
CA ALA A 64 -19.28 -11.62 -0.95
C ALA A 64 -20.35 -10.59 -0.55
N ALA A 65 -21.33 -10.96 0.27
CA ALA A 65 -22.35 -10.04 0.78
C ALA A 65 -21.74 -9.01 1.73
N VAL A 66 -20.89 -9.43 2.68
CA VAL A 66 -20.15 -8.51 3.56
C VAL A 66 -19.26 -7.59 2.74
N ALA A 67 -18.45 -8.14 1.83
CA ALA A 67 -17.51 -7.39 1.00
C ALA A 67 -18.18 -6.26 0.19
N ARG A 68 -19.37 -6.49 -0.37
CA ARG A 68 -20.11 -5.47 -1.12
C ARG A 68 -20.69 -4.37 -0.23
N ARG A 69 -20.97 -4.65 1.04
CA ARG A 69 -21.64 -3.73 1.94
C ARG A 69 -20.69 -2.96 2.85
N VAL A 70 -19.63 -3.61 3.33
CA VAL A 70 -18.78 -3.10 4.41
C VAL A 70 -18.12 -1.75 4.09
N CYS A 71 -17.78 -1.50 2.83
CA CYS A 71 -17.17 -0.25 2.37
C CYS A 71 -18.13 0.63 1.55
N SER A 72 -19.46 0.47 1.69
CA SER A 72 -20.44 1.22 0.90
C SER A 72 -20.96 2.49 1.58
N GLY A 73 -20.61 2.70 2.86
CA GLY A 73 -21.07 3.86 3.63
C GLY A 73 -20.65 5.20 3.01
N ALA A 74 -21.54 6.20 3.03
CA ALA A 74 -21.31 7.50 2.38
C ALA A 74 -20.05 8.21 2.93
N SER A 75 -19.80 8.17 4.25
CA SER A 75 -18.60 8.77 4.85
C SER A 75 -17.30 8.05 4.43
N ILE A 76 -17.34 6.73 4.27
CA ILE A 76 -16.19 5.94 3.77
C ILE A 76 -15.91 6.29 2.31
N ARG A 77 -16.96 6.54 1.52
CA ARG A 77 -16.87 6.91 0.11
C ARG A 77 -16.69 8.41 -0.14
N ALA A 78 -16.62 9.22 0.92
CA ALA A 78 -16.47 10.68 0.81
C ALA A 78 -15.15 11.08 0.13
N THR A 79 -14.08 10.29 0.29
CA THR A 79 -12.82 10.46 -0.41
C THR A 79 -12.33 9.15 -0.99
N VAL A 80 -11.56 9.23 -2.08
CA VAL A 80 -10.92 8.06 -2.69
C VAL A 80 -9.96 7.40 -1.71
N TRP A 81 -9.30 8.20 -0.88
CA TRP A 81 -8.36 7.71 0.14
C TRP A 81 -9.05 6.85 1.22
N LEU A 82 -10.15 7.32 1.84
CA LEU A 82 -10.90 6.54 2.82
C LEU A 82 -11.48 5.27 2.21
N ALA A 83 -12.03 5.38 0.99
CA ALA A 83 -12.51 4.22 0.24
C ALA A 83 -11.39 3.20 0.01
N TYR A 84 -10.17 3.67 -0.32
CA TYR A 84 -8.98 2.81 -0.45
C TYR A 84 -8.68 2.08 0.86
N GLN A 85 -8.61 2.79 1.99
CA GLN A 85 -8.31 2.18 3.29
C GLN A 85 -9.31 1.05 3.63
N CYS A 86 -10.59 1.30 3.37
CA CYS A 86 -11.62 0.28 3.61
C CYS A 86 -11.45 -0.92 2.68
N VAL A 87 -11.37 -0.71 1.39
CA VAL A 87 -11.34 -1.81 0.41
C VAL A 87 -10.01 -2.58 0.45
N HIS A 88 -8.90 -1.89 0.74
CA HIS A 88 -7.61 -2.52 0.96
C HIS A 88 -7.60 -3.37 2.25
N GLY A 89 -8.12 -2.82 3.35
CA GLY A 89 -8.30 -3.55 4.61
C GLY A 89 -9.24 -4.76 4.46
N LEU A 90 -10.26 -4.69 3.60
CA LEU A 90 -11.09 -5.83 3.25
C LEU A 90 -10.24 -6.98 2.67
N GLY A 91 -9.24 -6.68 1.84
CA GLY A 91 -8.31 -7.68 1.30
C GLY A 91 -7.52 -8.40 2.39
N HIS A 92 -7.01 -7.66 3.40
CA HIS A 92 -6.37 -8.24 4.58
C HIS A 92 -7.32 -9.19 5.31
N GLY A 93 -8.51 -8.72 5.64
CA GLY A 93 -9.53 -9.51 6.34
C GLY A 93 -9.92 -10.78 5.58
N LEU A 94 -10.05 -10.72 4.25
CA LEU A 94 -10.35 -11.89 3.42
C LEU A 94 -9.24 -12.94 3.48
N MET A 95 -7.97 -12.55 3.47
CA MET A 95 -6.86 -13.49 3.61
C MET A 95 -6.87 -14.16 4.98
N LEU A 96 -7.00 -13.38 6.06
CA LEU A 96 -7.02 -13.89 7.43
C LEU A 96 -8.20 -14.83 7.65
N GLN A 97 -9.43 -14.40 7.37
CA GLN A 97 -10.64 -15.14 7.65
C GLN A 97 -10.84 -16.38 6.74
N SER A 98 -10.18 -16.41 5.58
CA SER A 98 -10.18 -17.60 4.71
C SER A 98 -9.06 -18.60 5.05
N GLY A 99 -8.29 -18.38 6.11
CA GLY A 99 -7.12 -19.21 6.43
C GLY A 99 -6.03 -19.13 5.36
N TYR A 100 -5.78 -17.94 4.84
CA TYR A 100 -4.81 -17.69 3.76
C TYR A 100 -5.13 -18.44 2.45
N ASN A 101 -6.40 -18.62 2.14
CA ASN A 101 -6.82 -19.14 0.84
C ASN A 101 -6.85 -18.01 -0.22
N MET A 102 -5.69 -17.70 -0.78
CA MET A 102 -5.53 -16.59 -1.75
C MET A 102 -6.48 -16.70 -2.97
N PRO A 103 -6.65 -17.85 -3.65
CA PRO A 103 -7.60 -17.94 -4.76
C PRO A 103 -9.04 -17.64 -4.34
N PHE A 104 -9.44 -18.08 -3.16
CA PHE A 104 -10.74 -17.75 -2.59
C PHE A 104 -10.87 -16.26 -2.35
N ALA A 105 -9.93 -15.64 -1.63
CA ALA A 105 -9.92 -14.22 -1.32
C ALA A 105 -9.97 -13.35 -2.60
N LEU A 106 -9.12 -13.63 -3.59
CA LEU A 106 -9.14 -12.97 -4.90
C LEU A 106 -10.50 -13.10 -5.59
N SER A 107 -11.13 -14.28 -5.50
CA SER A 107 -12.47 -14.50 -6.10
C SER A 107 -13.59 -13.69 -5.44
N ILE A 108 -13.41 -13.24 -4.19
CA ILE A 108 -14.34 -12.33 -3.51
C ILE A 108 -14.08 -10.89 -3.97
N CYS A 109 -12.82 -10.44 -4.03
CA CYS A 109 -12.46 -9.13 -4.56
C CYS A 109 -12.98 -8.93 -6.00
N ASP A 110 -12.92 -9.95 -6.85
CA ASP A 110 -13.48 -9.92 -8.22
C ASP A 110 -14.97 -9.59 -8.29
N ARG A 111 -15.72 -9.73 -7.19
CA ARG A 111 -17.15 -9.43 -7.09
C ARG A 111 -17.47 -8.00 -6.67
N LEU A 112 -16.44 -7.19 -6.41
CA LEU A 112 -16.60 -5.77 -6.11
C LEU A 112 -16.99 -5.01 -7.38
N LYS A 113 -17.67 -3.86 -7.20
CA LYS A 113 -18.36 -3.15 -8.27
C LYS A 113 -17.42 -2.53 -9.28
N THR A 114 -16.36 -1.86 -8.84
CA THR A 114 -15.44 -1.11 -9.71
C THR A 114 -14.10 -1.81 -9.87
N ASP A 115 -13.38 -1.52 -10.96
CA ASP A 115 -12.01 -2.00 -11.16
C ASP A 115 -11.08 -1.49 -10.07
N TRP A 116 -11.31 -0.26 -9.64
CA TRP A 116 -10.53 0.35 -8.57
C TRP A 116 -10.72 -0.40 -7.23
N ASP A 117 -11.98 -0.72 -6.84
CA ASP A 117 -12.26 -1.52 -5.65
C ASP A 117 -11.63 -2.92 -5.76
N ARG A 118 -11.77 -3.59 -6.92
CA ARG A 118 -11.15 -4.90 -7.15
C ARG A 118 -9.64 -4.85 -6.97
N SER A 119 -9.01 -3.84 -7.55
CA SER A 119 -7.57 -3.63 -7.48
C SER A 119 -7.10 -3.32 -6.05
N SER A 120 -7.78 -2.42 -5.34
CA SER A 120 -7.47 -2.06 -3.96
C SER A 120 -7.58 -3.26 -3.01
N CYS A 121 -8.65 -4.04 -3.13
CA CYS A 121 -8.85 -5.29 -2.38
C CYS A 121 -7.74 -6.30 -2.66
N THR A 122 -7.37 -6.47 -3.92
CA THR A 122 -6.27 -7.34 -4.34
C THR A 122 -4.94 -6.91 -3.71
N GLY A 123 -4.70 -5.60 -3.59
CA GLY A 123 -3.53 -5.04 -2.91
C GLY A 123 -3.44 -5.50 -1.45
N GLY A 124 -4.54 -5.46 -0.71
CA GLY A 124 -4.61 -5.94 0.67
C GLY A 124 -4.32 -7.43 0.79
N ILE A 125 -4.81 -8.25 -0.15
CA ILE A 125 -4.53 -9.69 -0.19
C ILE A 125 -3.02 -9.96 -0.30
N PHE A 126 -2.33 -9.29 -1.25
CA PHE A 126 -0.90 -9.51 -1.43
C PHE A 126 -0.06 -8.95 -0.28
N MET A 127 -0.46 -7.81 0.29
CA MET A 127 0.21 -7.26 1.47
C MET A 127 0.09 -8.22 2.64
N GLU A 128 -1.08 -8.77 2.92
CA GLU A 128 -1.27 -9.74 4.00
C GLU A 128 -0.50 -11.03 3.77
N ASN A 129 -0.44 -11.52 2.53
CA ASN A 129 0.37 -12.69 2.18
C ASN A 129 1.85 -12.50 2.54
N ILE A 130 2.39 -11.31 2.30
CA ILE A 130 3.79 -10.97 2.63
C ILE A 130 3.98 -10.78 4.13
N ASN A 131 3.03 -10.13 4.80
CA ASN A 131 3.07 -9.95 6.25
C ASN A 131 3.13 -11.28 7.01
N ALA A 132 2.41 -12.30 6.53
CA ALA A 132 2.44 -13.64 7.10
C ALA A 132 3.84 -14.29 7.07
N ALA A 133 4.68 -13.94 6.10
CA ALA A 133 6.07 -14.42 6.03
C ALA A 133 6.99 -13.76 7.06
N ASN A 134 6.70 -12.51 7.41
CA ASN A 134 7.50 -11.68 8.31
C ASN A 134 7.06 -11.81 9.79
N GLY A 135 6.28 -12.85 10.11
CA GLY A 135 5.75 -13.08 11.45
C GLY A 135 4.44 -12.31 11.68
N SER A 136 3.36 -12.79 11.06
CA SER A 136 2.03 -12.20 11.29
C SER A 136 1.67 -12.19 12.78
N ALA A 137 0.87 -11.21 13.20
CA ALA A 137 0.37 -11.07 14.56
C ALA A 137 -0.34 -12.34 15.08
N TYR A 138 -0.78 -13.19 14.18
CA TYR A 138 -1.59 -14.37 14.46
C TYR A 138 -0.83 -15.70 14.28
N GLY A 139 0.51 -15.67 14.01
CA GLY A 139 1.34 -16.87 13.85
C GLY A 139 0.95 -17.75 12.66
N GLN A 140 0.09 -17.26 11.77
CA GLN A 140 -0.39 -18.04 10.62
C GLN A 140 0.67 -18.09 9.52
N LYS A 141 0.72 -19.23 8.83
CA LYS A 141 1.64 -19.46 7.72
C LYS A 141 0.87 -19.42 6.40
N THR A 142 1.49 -18.80 5.39
CA THR A 142 0.96 -18.84 4.02
C THR A 142 1.70 -19.89 3.19
N GLN A 143 0.97 -20.59 2.31
CA GLN A 143 1.54 -21.47 1.29
C GLN A 143 1.90 -20.73 -0.01
N TRP A 144 1.53 -19.45 -0.11
CA TRP A 144 1.66 -18.62 -1.31
C TRP A 144 2.98 -17.85 -1.36
N LEU A 145 4.00 -18.35 -0.67
CA LEU A 145 5.38 -17.85 -0.73
C LEU A 145 6.33 -19.03 -0.82
N LYS A 146 7.32 -18.95 -1.70
CA LYS A 146 8.33 -20.00 -1.91
C LYS A 146 9.71 -19.47 -1.52
N LYS A 147 10.54 -20.35 -0.92
CA LYS A 147 11.94 -19.99 -0.63
C LYS A 147 12.81 -19.98 -1.89
N SER A 148 12.50 -20.83 -2.84
CA SER A 148 13.22 -20.98 -4.11
C SER A 148 12.84 -19.94 -5.15
N ASP A 149 11.75 -19.21 -4.94
CA ASP A 149 11.21 -18.22 -5.87
C ASP A 149 10.65 -17.04 -5.08
N LEU A 150 11.43 -15.96 -4.99
CA LEU A 150 11.10 -14.78 -4.21
C LEU A 150 10.07 -13.87 -4.88
N VAL A 151 9.79 -14.10 -6.16
CA VAL A 151 8.80 -13.35 -6.94
C VAL A 151 7.43 -14.03 -6.88
N TYR A 152 7.38 -15.35 -6.61
CA TYR A 152 6.12 -16.05 -6.44
C TYR A 152 5.27 -15.43 -5.31
N PRO A 153 3.97 -15.19 -5.53
CA PRO A 153 3.11 -15.67 -6.61
C PRO A 153 2.91 -14.68 -7.78
N CYS A 154 3.71 -13.59 -7.90
CA CYS A 154 3.45 -12.53 -8.86
C CYS A 154 3.61 -12.99 -10.33
N ASP A 155 4.53 -13.88 -10.59
CA ASP A 155 4.73 -14.52 -11.90
C ASP A 155 3.63 -15.54 -12.25
N TRP A 156 2.99 -16.13 -11.24
CA TRP A 156 1.99 -17.19 -11.38
C TRP A 156 0.54 -16.68 -11.48
N VAL A 157 0.20 -15.57 -10.80
CA VAL A 157 -1.17 -15.05 -10.78
C VAL A 157 -1.60 -14.48 -12.14
N LYS A 158 -2.92 -14.43 -12.39
CA LYS A 158 -3.47 -13.83 -13.61
C LYS A 158 -3.06 -12.36 -13.74
N SER A 159 -2.90 -11.90 -14.99
CA SER A 159 -2.43 -10.53 -15.31
C SER A 159 -3.17 -9.43 -14.55
N ARG A 160 -4.49 -9.55 -14.36
CA ARG A 160 -5.29 -8.56 -13.62
C ARG A 160 -4.90 -8.38 -12.14
N TYR A 161 -4.17 -9.32 -11.56
CA TYR A 161 -3.71 -9.26 -10.17
C TYR A 161 -2.24 -8.83 -10.04
N LYS A 162 -1.48 -8.89 -11.14
CA LYS A 162 -0.03 -8.70 -11.13
C LYS A 162 0.40 -7.33 -10.64
N LEU A 163 -0.36 -6.26 -10.97
CA LEU A 163 -0.01 -4.91 -10.58
C LEU A 163 0.28 -4.80 -9.08
N TYR A 164 -0.68 -5.18 -8.25
CA TYR A 164 -0.52 -5.05 -6.80
C TYR A 164 0.40 -6.11 -6.19
N CYS A 165 0.50 -7.28 -6.82
CA CYS A 165 1.49 -8.25 -6.42
C CYS A 165 2.91 -7.67 -6.58
N TYR A 166 3.23 -7.14 -7.76
CA TYR A 166 4.54 -6.53 -8.02
C TYR A 166 4.79 -5.24 -7.23
N LEU A 167 3.76 -4.47 -6.88
CA LEU A 167 3.90 -3.30 -5.99
C LEU A 167 4.25 -3.66 -4.55
N MET A 168 4.12 -4.94 -4.15
CA MET A 168 4.39 -5.42 -2.80
C MET A 168 5.59 -6.38 -2.71
N VAL A 169 6.09 -6.87 -3.86
CA VAL A 169 7.01 -8.01 -3.92
C VAL A 169 8.36 -7.77 -3.24
N THR A 170 8.86 -6.55 -3.25
CA THR A 170 10.20 -6.25 -2.72
C THR A 170 10.29 -6.37 -1.21
N SER A 171 9.21 -6.16 -0.46
CA SER A 171 9.17 -6.47 0.98
C SER A 171 9.46 -7.95 1.26
N ARG A 172 8.95 -8.85 0.39
CA ARG A 172 9.25 -10.28 0.46
C ARG A 172 10.71 -10.57 0.11
N ILE A 173 11.22 -9.98 -0.95
CA ILE A 173 12.60 -10.19 -1.43
C ILE A 173 13.59 -9.72 -0.37
N LEU A 174 13.41 -8.50 0.15
CA LEU A 174 14.27 -7.90 1.18
C LEU A 174 14.25 -8.72 2.48
N GLY A 175 13.08 -9.11 2.96
CA GLY A 175 12.96 -9.94 4.15
C GLY A 175 13.63 -11.32 4.00
N ALA A 176 13.64 -11.87 2.78
CA ALA A 176 14.25 -13.17 2.51
C ALA A 176 15.76 -13.12 2.31
N ASN A 177 16.30 -12.00 1.82
CA ASN A 177 17.72 -11.86 1.49
C ASN A 177 18.51 -11.00 2.50
N GLY A 178 17.94 -10.71 3.67
CA GLY A 178 18.61 -9.93 4.71
C GLY A 178 18.82 -8.47 4.35
N TYR A 179 17.89 -7.88 3.58
CA TYR A 179 17.94 -6.49 3.11
C TYR A 179 19.13 -6.19 2.19
N ASP A 180 19.55 -7.17 1.38
CA ASP A 180 20.48 -6.94 0.29
C ASP A 180 19.78 -6.19 -0.86
N TRP A 181 19.89 -4.86 -0.83
CA TRP A 181 19.30 -3.96 -1.81
C TRP A 181 19.83 -4.16 -3.23
N LYS A 182 21.13 -4.47 -3.37
CA LYS A 182 21.73 -4.74 -4.70
C LYS A 182 21.20 -6.04 -5.30
N ALA A 183 21.09 -7.09 -4.49
CA ALA A 183 20.47 -8.34 -4.93
C ALA A 183 19.00 -8.14 -5.29
N THR A 184 18.25 -7.36 -4.48
CA THR A 184 16.86 -7.03 -4.77
C THR A 184 16.70 -6.28 -6.09
N ALA A 185 17.58 -5.32 -6.40
CA ALA A 185 17.58 -4.62 -7.69
C ALA A 185 17.81 -5.58 -8.86
N ARG A 186 18.75 -6.55 -8.74
CA ARG A 186 18.97 -7.58 -9.76
C ARG A 186 17.73 -8.47 -9.96
N ILE A 187 17.04 -8.85 -8.90
CA ILE A 187 15.79 -9.63 -8.99
C ILE A 187 14.72 -8.82 -9.72
N CYS A 188 14.51 -7.54 -9.36
CA CYS A 188 13.56 -6.67 -10.05
C CYS A 188 13.85 -6.49 -11.53
N ALA A 189 15.14 -6.39 -11.91
CA ALA A 189 15.55 -6.31 -13.32
C ALA A 189 15.25 -7.60 -14.09
N GLY A 190 15.18 -8.74 -13.41
CA GLY A 190 14.94 -10.06 -14.00
C GLY A 190 13.48 -10.52 -14.02
N VAL A 191 12.52 -9.75 -13.47
CA VAL A 191 11.11 -10.12 -13.51
C VAL A 191 10.53 -9.98 -14.93
N GLU A 192 9.32 -10.44 -15.15
CA GLU A 192 8.62 -10.30 -16.44
C GLU A 192 8.71 -8.86 -16.95
N LYS A 193 9.10 -8.68 -18.23
CA LYS A 193 9.41 -7.39 -18.85
C LYS A 193 8.36 -6.30 -18.60
N GLY A 194 7.08 -6.65 -18.62
CA GLY A 194 5.97 -5.70 -18.38
C GLY A 194 5.87 -5.20 -16.92
N TRP A 195 6.58 -5.82 -15.98
CA TRP A 195 6.46 -5.56 -14.54
C TRP A 195 7.75 -5.06 -13.87
N VAL A 196 8.82 -4.91 -14.64
CA VAL A 196 10.11 -4.41 -14.14
C VAL A 196 9.96 -3.04 -13.47
N ALA A 197 9.34 -2.09 -14.14
CA ALA A 197 9.09 -0.76 -13.58
C ALA A 197 8.27 -0.83 -12.28
N THR A 198 7.25 -1.69 -12.22
CA THR A 198 6.41 -1.87 -11.03
C THR A 198 7.19 -2.48 -9.87
N CYS A 199 8.09 -3.44 -10.14
CA CYS A 199 8.99 -3.98 -9.12
C CYS A 199 9.91 -2.89 -8.55
N PHE A 200 10.44 -2.00 -9.38
CA PHE A 200 11.25 -0.87 -8.90
C PHE A 200 10.43 0.20 -8.17
N GLN A 201 9.14 0.35 -8.48
CA GLN A 201 8.24 1.17 -7.64
C GLN A 201 8.05 0.55 -6.25
N SER A 202 7.88 -0.77 -6.17
CA SER A 202 7.87 -1.49 -4.89
C SER A 202 9.18 -1.31 -4.11
N TYR A 203 10.33 -1.39 -4.81
CA TYR A 203 11.64 -1.13 -4.24
C TYR A 203 11.71 0.28 -3.61
N GLY A 204 11.22 1.30 -4.31
CA GLY A 204 11.18 2.67 -3.82
C GLY A 204 10.30 2.83 -2.59
N ARG A 205 9.13 2.20 -2.56
CA ARG A 205 8.24 2.14 -1.39
C ARG A 205 8.98 1.57 -0.17
N ASP A 206 9.66 0.44 -0.35
CA ASP A 206 10.37 -0.20 0.76
C ASP A 206 11.64 0.57 1.16
N ALA A 207 12.30 1.27 0.23
CA ALA A 207 13.40 2.17 0.53
C ALA A 207 12.92 3.33 1.42
N ASP A 208 11.75 3.90 1.15
CA ASP A 208 11.13 4.94 1.97
C ASP A 208 10.85 4.42 3.39
N GLY A 209 10.09 3.35 3.51
CA GLY A 209 9.74 2.76 4.80
C GLY A 209 10.95 2.32 5.63
N SER A 210 11.92 1.60 5.01
CA SER A 210 13.11 1.09 5.71
C SER A 210 14.06 2.17 6.19
N THR A 211 14.07 3.33 5.54
CA THR A 211 14.91 4.47 5.93
C THR A 211 14.22 5.47 6.84
N ARG A 212 12.97 5.20 7.24
CA ARG A 212 12.13 6.12 8.01
C ARG A 212 11.98 7.47 7.30
N GLN A 213 11.64 7.43 6.02
CA GLN A 213 11.43 8.59 5.15
C GLN A 213 12.63 9.56 5.06
N ASN A 214 13.84 9.05 5.27
CA ASN A 214 15.05 9.86 5.15
C ASN A 214 15.44 10.05 3.68
N ALA A 215 15.23 11.24 3.13
CA ALA A 215 15.44 11.55 1.72
C ALA A 215 16.83 11.15 1.19
N SER A 216 17.91 11.48 1.91
CA SER A 216 19.28 11.14 1.47
C SER A 216 19.53 9.63 1.40
N LYS A 217 18.98 8.87 2.36
CA LYS A 217 19.08 7.41 2.35
C LYS A 217 18.23 6.80 1.23
N VAL A 218 17.02 7.30 1.00
CA VAL A 218 16.16 6.89 -0.12
C VAL A 218 16.88 7.10 -1.44
N LEU A 219 17.46 8.29 -1.67
CA LEU A 219 18.24 8.59 -2.87
C LEU A 219 19.41 7.61 -3.06
N SER A 220 20.17 7.34 -2.00
CA SER A 220 21.28 6.39 -2.06
C SER A 220 20.84 4.98 -2.43
N LEU A 221 19.68 4.53 -1.95
CA LEU A 221 19.11 3.23 -2.29
C LEU A 221 18.57 3.21 -3.72
N CYS A 222 17.84 4.26 -4.15
CA CYS A 222 17.33 4.37 -5.51
C CYS A 222 18.46 4.42 -6.56
N ALA A 223 19.60 5.06 -6.26
CA ALA A 223 20.77 5.07 -7.15
C ALA A 223 21.30 3.65 -7.46
N LEU A 224 21.07 2.66 -6.59
CA LEU A 224 21.45 1.26 -6.84
C LEU A 224 20.64 0.59 -7.98
N THR A 225 19.54 1.19 -8.39
CA THR A 225 18.65 0.64 -9.42
C THR A 225 19.02 1.02 -10.85
N GLY A 226 20.07 1.85 -11.03
CA GLY A 226 20.60 2.23 -12.33
C GLY A 226 19.57 2.95 -13.21
N THR A 227 19.28 2.41 -14.40
CA THR A 227 18.31 3.03 -15.33
C THR A 227 16.88 3.09 -14.80
N HIS A 228 16.57 2.39 -13.70
CA HIS A 228 15.26 2.38 -13.02
C HIS A 228 15.19 3.30 -11.80
N GLU A 229 16.19 4.18 -11.61
CA GLU A 229 16.18 5.13 -10.50
C GLU A 229 14.91 6.00 -10.49
N GLY A 230 14.42 6.41 -11.66
CA GLY A 230 13.17 7.15 -11.80
C GLY A 230 11.92 6.35 -11.35
N ASP A 231 11.90 5.03 -11.55
CA ASP A 231 10.82 4.16 -11.06
C ASP A 231 10.86 4.03 -9.53
N CYS A 232 12.06 3.88 -8.98
CA CYS A 232 12.30 3.85 -7.55
C CYS A 232 11.83 5.15 -6.87
N LEU A 233 12.28 6.31 -7.36
CA LEU A 233 11.89 7.62 -6.84
C LEU A 233 10.39 7.87 -6.94
N TYR A 234 9.75 7.42 -8.02
CA TYR A 234 8.30 7.47 -8.17
C TYR A 234 7.59 6.65 -7.08
N GLY A 235 8.05 5.43 -6.80
CA GLY A 235 7.50 4.59 -5.74
C GLY A 235 7.69 5.19 -4.35
N ALA A 236 8.91 5.68 -4.05
CA ALA A 236 9.24 6.31 -2.78
C ALA A 236 8.43 7.59 -2.53
N SER A 237 8.29 8.46 -3.52
CA SER A 237 7.53 9.70 -3.37
C SER A 237 6.04 9.45 -3.12
N ARG A 238 5.47 8.42 -3.74
CA ARG A 238 4.09 7.99 -3.49
C ARG A 238 3.90 7.48 -2.07
N ASP A 239 4.80 6.62 -1.59
CA ASP A 239 4.72 6.06 -0.23
C ASP A 239 4.84 7.16 0.81
N MET A 240 5.84 8.01 0.70
CA MET A 240 6.06 9.16 1.59
C MET A 240 4.85 10.11 1.61
N THR A 241 4.23 10.40 0.46
CA THR A 241 3.03 11.24 0.36
C THR A 241 1.84 10.57 1.05
N SER A 242 1.67 9.26 0.87
CA SER A 242 0.60 8.49 1.52
C SER A 242 0.74 8.44 3.03
N ASN A 243 1.95 8.18 3.53
CA ASN A 243 2.23 8.05 4.97
C ASN A 243 1.99 9.34 5.76
N TYR A 244 2.30 10.49 5.17
CA TYR A 244 2.08 11.79 5.81
C TYR A 244 0.76 12.46 5.43
N SER A 245 -0.04 11.86 4.56
CA SER A 245 -1.22 12.49 3.95
C SER A 245 -0.89 13.90 3.39
N SER A 246 0.34 14.09 2.95
CA SER A 246 0.90 15.38 2.52
C SER A 246 2.10 15.17 1.59
N GLY A 247 2.22 16.02 0.58
CA GLY A 247 3.36 16.02 -0.34
C GLY A 247 4.62 16.70 0.20
N LYS A 248 4.61 17.31 1.40
CA LYS A 248 5.74 18.17 1.89
C LYS A 248 7.06 17.41 2.03
N GLN A 249 7.05 16.27 2.70
CA GLN A 249 8.26 15.46 2.88
C GLN A 249 8.75 14.91 1.53
N ALA A 250 7.82 14.41 0.73
CA ALA A 250 8.14 13.88 -0.60
C ALA A 250 8.68 14.97 -1.54
N SER A 251 8.24 16.23 -1.42
CA SER A 251 8.79 17.35 -2.20
C SER A 251 10.26 17.59 -1.86
N GLY A 252 10.65 17.43 -0.59
CA GLY A 252 12.05 17.50 -0.15
C GLY A 252 12.92 16.39 -0.76
N LEU A 253 12.39 15.16 -0.87
CA LEU A 253 13.05 14.07 -1.61
C LEU A 253 13.21 14.42 -3.08
N CYS A 254 12.12 14.85 -3.74
CA CYS A 254 12.13 15.16 -5.18
C CYS A 254 13.03 16.34 -5.53
N ALA A 255 13.14 17.35 -4.67
CA ALA A 255 14.05 18.49 -4.86
C ALA A 255 15.53 18.08 -4.86
N GLN A 256 15.89 17.06 -4.09
CA GLN A 256 17.26 16.52 -4.01
C GLN A 256 17.55 15.46 -5.09
N ALA A 257 16.54 14.94 -5.78
CA ALA A 257 16.73 13.95 -6.83
C ALA A 257 17.55 14.49 -8.01
N PRO A 258 18.19 13.63 -8.82
CA PRO A 258 18.84 14.03 -10.06
C PRO A 258 17.90 14.84 -10.95
N ALA A 259 18.40 15.93 -11.57
CA ALA A 259 17.58 16.90 -12.28
C ALA A 259 16.62 16.29 -13.31
N GLY A 260 17.12 15.29 -14.09
CA GLY A 260 16.30 14.58 -15.09
C GLY A 260 15.18 13.71 -14.54
N LEU A 261 15.19 13.39 -13.22
CA LEU A 261 14.21 12.50 -12.58
C LEU A 261 13.18 13.24 -11.72
N ARG A 262 13.41 14.53 -11.43
CA ARG A 262 12.56 15.32 -10.55
C ARG A 262 11.11 15.38 -11.02
N ALA A 263 10.88 15.59 -12.31
CA ALA A 263 9.53 15.63 -12.88
C ALA A 263 8.74 14.34 -12.60
N ARG A 264 9.38 13.16 -12.74
CA ARG A 264 8.76 11.87 -12.45
C ARG A 264 8.49 11.69 -10.95
N CYS A 265 9.38 12.18 -10.09
CA CYS A 265 9.20 12.16 -8.65
C CYS A 265 8.01 13.03 -8.22
N PHE A 266 7.89 14.27 -8.73
CA PHE A 266 6.75 15.15 -8.46
C PHE A 266 5.43 14.62 -9.04
N TYR A 267 5.47 13.94 -10.18
CA TYR A 267 4.32 13.23 -10.73
C TYR A 267 3.83 12.15 -9.75
N GLY A 268 4.75 11.41 -9.11
CA GLY A 268 4.42 10.43 -8.07
C GLY A 268 3.67 11.04 -6.89
N ILE A 269 4.09 12.21 -6.41
CA ILE A 269 3.36 12.97 -5.36
C ILE A 269 1.92 13.25 -5.82
N GLY A 270 1.76 13.78 -7.02
CA GLY A 270 0.44 14.10 -7.59
C GLY A 270 -0.50 12.90 -7.58
N THR A 271 -0.03 11.70 -7.95
CA THR A 271 -0.88 10.49 -8.01
C THR A 271 -1.48 10.09 -6.65
N ILE A 272 -0.92 10.55 -5.57
CA ILE A 272 -1.45 10.31 -4.22
C ILE A 272 -2.33 11.48 -3.77
N LEU A 273 -1.92 12.74 -4.07
CA LEU A 273 -2.72 13.92 -3.74
C LEU A 273 -4.10 13.88 -4.39
N GLY A 274 -4.21 13.40 -5.63
CA GLY A 274 -5.49 13.20 -6.31
C GLY A 274 -6.44 12.22 -5.62
N ASN A 275 -5.96 11.43 -4.66
CA ASN A 275 -6.81 10.53 -3.86
C ASN A 275 -7.33 11.17 -2.56
N PHE A 276 -6.75 12.28 -2.09
CA PHE A 276 -7.18 12.95 -0.85
C PHE A 276 -8.32 13.93 -1.09
N ASP A 277 -8.35 14.58 -2.23
CA ASP A 277 -9.39 15.50 -2.63
C ASP A 277 -9.87 15.15 -4.05
N SER A 278 -11.04 15.60 -4.42
CA SER A 278 -11.63 15.41 -5.75
C SER A 278 -11.77 16.72 -6.53
N SER A 279 -11.33 17.86 -5.96
CA SER A 279 -11.45 19.14 -6.62
C SER A 279 -10.14 19.56 -7.31
N SER A 280 -10.23 19.91 -8.59
CA SER A 280 -9.08 20.42 -9.36
C SER A 280 -8.43 21.64 -8.70
N SER A 281 -9.21 22.51 -8.06
CA SER A 281 -8.67 23.68 -7.36
C SER A 281 -7.81 23.30 -6.13
N ALA A 282 -8.18 22.23 -5.40
CA ALA A 282 -7.36 21.71 -4.30
C ALA A 282 -6.07 21.08 -4.83
N HIS A 283 -6.15 20.32 -5.93
CA HIS A 283 -4.98 19.73 -6.59
C HIS A 283 -4.00 20.81 -7.07
N GLU A 284 -4.52 21.85 -7.73
CA GLU A 284 -3.71 22.99 -8.16
C GLU A 284 -3.02 23.68 -6.98
N ALA A 285 -3.76 23.96 -5.90
CA ALA A 285 -3.22 24.62 -4.71
C ALA A 285 -2.13 23.78 -4.07
N ALA A 286 -2.37 22.48 -3.86
CA ALA A 286 -1.40 21.56 -3.29
C ALA A 286 -0.12 21.47 -4.13
N CYS A 287 -0.23 21.23 -5.43
CA CYS A 287 0.92 21.16 -6.32
C CYS A 287 1.71 22.47 -6.40
N ARG A 288 1.03 23.63 -6.37
CA ARG A 288 1.66 24.95 -6.40
C ARG A 288 2.44 25.25 -5.12
N GLU A 289 1.95 24.80 -3.95
CA GLU A 289 2.67 24.90 -2.68
C GLU A 289 3.96 24.08 -2.70
N LEU A 290 3.94 22.88 -3.30
CA LEU A 290 5.06 21.95 -3.27
C LEU A 290 6.17 22.31 -4.24
N THR A 291 5.84 22.84 -5.42
CA THR A 291 6.83 23.16 -6.45
C THR A 291 6.29 24.12 -7.51
N ARG A 292 7.08 25.15 -7.84
CA ARG A 292 6.80 26.01 -9.01
C ARG A 292 7.32 25.39 -10.30
N THR A 293 8.53 24.83 -10.26
CA THR A 293 9.25 24.31 -11.45
C THR A 293 8.60 23.06 -12.01
N TYR A 294 8.13 22.15 -11.15
CA TYR A 294 7.56 20.86 -11.53
C TYR A 294 6.05 20.79 -11.31
N TYR A 295 5.39 21.97 -11.20
CA TYR A 295 3.96 22.10 -10.99
C TYR A 295 3.14 21.25 -11.98
N ALA A 296 3.44 21.39 -13.29
CA ALA A 296 2.72 20.66 -14.33
C ALA A 296 2.89 19.11 -14.21
N ALA A 297 4.04 18.65 -13.72
CA ALA A 297 4.24 17.22 -13.50
C ALA A 297 3.41 16.72 -12.30
N CYS A 298 3.39 17.46 -11.21
CA CYS A 298 2.55 17.17 -10.04
C CYS A 298 1.05 17.16 -10.44
N LEU A 299 0.58 18.21 -11.13
CA LEU A 299 -0.83 18.33 -11.52
C LEU A 299 -1.27 17.18 -12.44
N ARG A 300 -0.50 16.84 -13.47
CA ARG A 300 -0.80 15.65 -14.28
C ARG A 300 -0.88 14.35 -13.45
N GLY A 301 -0.17 14.28 -12.33
CA GLY A 301 -0.26 13.14 -11.42
C GLY A 301 -1.61 13.03 -10.74
N THR A 302 -2.29 14.15 -10.45
CA THR A 302 -3.62 14.15 -9.79
C THR A 302 -4.74 13.63 -10.69
N GLY A 303 -4.50 13.55 -12.00
CA GLY A 303 -5.50 13.17 -12.99
C GLY A 303 -6.17 14.35 -13.67
N ASP A 304 -5.70 15.59 -13.36
CA ASP A 304 -6.16 16.85 -14.00
C ASP A 304 -5.28 17.23 -15.20
#